data_c0928d8c0e814d996b30f8a839f88fff
#
_entry.id   c0928d8c0e814d996b30f8a839f88fff
#
_cell.length_a   1.000
_cell.length_b   1.000
_cell.length_c   1.000
_cell.angle_alpha   90.00
_cell.angle_beta   90.00
_cell.angle_gamma   90.00
#
_symmetry.space_group_name_H-M   'P 1'
#
loop_
_entity.id
_entity.type
_entity.pdbx_description
1 polymer ?
#
loop_
_entity_poly.entity_id
_entity_poly.type
_entity_poly.pdbx_seq_one_letter_code
_entity_poly.pdbx_strand_id
1 'polypeptide(L)'
;MHGTIDHVGDRQQEEARERASALPLDQFDPGNPELFRSDTFWPYFDRLRREDPVHYCKDSMFGPYWSVTKYNDIMEIETNHAVFSSAATLGGITIRDIPSDLRRESFIAMDQPRHSAQRKTVAPMFTPTHLDQLAINIRQRSAECLDNLPKNEIFDWVDQVSIELTTQMLAVLFDFPWEDRRKLTRWSDVATTLPGPDGVVATEDERQAELLE
;
A
#
# COMPACT_ATOMS: atom_id res chain seq x y z
N MET A 1 -34.22 -14.08 17.31
CA MET A 1 -33.99 -14.24 15.86
C MET A 1 -32.53 -13.87 15.59
N HIS A 2 -31.64 -14.85 15.54
CA HIS A 2 -30.24 -14.62 15.09
C HIS A 2 -30.29 -14.64 13.55
N GLY A 3 -30.19 -13.48 12.95
CA GLY A 3 -30.17 -13.31 11.50
C GLY A 3 -28.85 -13.86 10.94
N THR A 4 -28.99 -14.67 9.95
CA THR A 4 -27.97 -15.24 9.05
C THR A 4 -27.26 -14.12 8.27
N ILE A 5 -26.27 -13.51 8.87
CA ILE A 5 -25.31 -12.65 8.17
C ILE A 5 -24.03 -13.46 8.18
N ASP A 6 -23.68 -14.10 7.03
CA ASP A 6 -22.31 -14.55 6.67
C ASP A 6 -22.23 -15.70 5.66
N HIS A 7 -23.33 -16.13 5.04
CA HIS A 7 -23.23 -17.23 4.06
C HIS A 7 -22.58 -16.86 2.72
N VAL A 8 -22.46 -15.56 2.39
CA VAL A 8 -21.85 -15.14 1.10
C VAL A 8 -20.34 -15.13 1.21
N GLY A 9 -19.79 -14.57 2.28
CA GLY A 9 -18.35 -14.54 2.54
C GLY A 9 -17.77 -15.92 2.75
N ASP A 10 -18.44 -16.77 3.55
CA ASP A 10 -17.99 -18.14 3.81
C ASP A 10 -17.95 -19.00 2.53
N ARG A 11 -18.97 -18.88 1.69
CA ARG A 11 -19.00 -19.59 0.40
C ARG A 11 -17.90 -19.13 -0.54
N GLN A 12 -17.65 -17.83 -0.60
CA GLN A 12 -16.60 -17.26 -1.45
C GLN A 12 -15.20 -17.72 -1.01
N GLN A 13 -14.97 -17.80 0.30
CA GLN A 13 -13.73 -18.34 0.86
C GLN A 13 -13.55 -19.85 0.60
N GLU A 14 -14.62 -20.63 0.65
CA GLU A 14 -14.57 -22.06 0.33
C GLU A 14 -14.27 -22.30 -1.14
N GLU A 15 -14.94 -21.58 -2.05
CA GLU A 15 -14.65 -21.62 -3.48
C GLU A 15 -13.19 -21.19 -3.78
N ALA A 16 -12.65 -20.23 -3.03
CA ALA A 16 -11.25 -19.82 -3.14
C ALA A 16 -10.29 -20.92 -2.70
N ARG A 17 -10.60 -21.66 -1.63
CA ARG A 17 -9.80 -22.80 -1.18
C ARG A 17 -9.81 -23.95 -2.19
N GLU A 18 -10.98 -24.25 -2.77
CA GLU A 18 -11.11 -25.26 -3.82
C GLU A 18 -10.28 -24.87 -5.05
N ARG A 19 -10.40 -23.63 -5.53
CA ARG A 19 -9.61 -23.12 -6.67
C ARG A 19 -8.12 -23.15 -6.36
N ALA A 20 -7.70 -22.64 -5.21
CA ALA A 20 -6.29 -22.63 -4.83
C ALA A 20 -5.70 -24.04 -4.70
N SER A 21 -6.49 -25.04 -4.30
CA SER A 21 -6.01 -26.44 -4.22
C SER A 21 -5.98 -27.14 -5.58
N ALA A 22 -6.89 -26.82 -6.47
CA ALA A 22 -6.99 -27.46 -7.79
C ALA A 22 -6.01 -26.86 -8.82
N LEU A 23 -5.70 -25.56 -8.73
CA LEU A 23 -4.86 -24.85 -9.69
C LEU A 23 -3.40 -25.33 -9.59
N PRO A 24 -2.73 -25.66 -10.73
CA PRO A 24 -1.29 -25.92 -10.73
C PRO A 24 -0.49 -24.71 -10.21
N LEU A 25 0.62 -24.95 -9.49
CA LEU A 25 1.41 -23.86 -8.90
C LEU A 25 2.01 -22.92 -9.96
N ASP A 26 2.39 -23.43 -11.11
CA ASP A 26 2.94 -22.63 -12.21
C ASP A 26 1.92 -21.67 -12.87
N GLN A 27 0.65 -21.77 -12.48
CA GLN A 27 -0.44 -20.88 -12.89
C GLN A 27 -0.83 -19.89 -11.77
N PHE A 28 -0.14 -19.90 -10.64
CA PHE A 28 -0.41 -18.95 -9.57
C PHE A 28 0.10 -17.55 -9.94
N ASP A 29 -0.77 -16.57 -9.84
CA ASP A 29 -0.43 -15.14 -9.84
C ASP A 29 -0.86 -14.53 -8.49
N PRO A 30 -0.01 -14.64 -7.45
CA PRO A 30 -0.32 -14.08 -6.13
C PRO A 30 -0.42 -12.57 -6.10
N GLY A 31 0.07 -11.86 -7.13
CA GLY A 31 -0.07 -10.42 -7.30
C GLY A 31 -1.37 -9.97 -7.98
N ASN A 32 -2.25 -10.91 -8.39
CA ASN A 32 -3.50 -10.57 -9.05
C ASN A 32 -4.40 -9.70 -8.15
N PRO A 33 -4.71 -8.44 -8.54
CA PRO A 33 -5.50 -7.52 -7.72
C PRO A 33 -6.90 -8.05 -7.38
N GLU A 34 -7.47 -8.91 -8.21
CA GLU A 34 -8.79 -9.49 -7.98
C GLU A 34 -8.84 -10.35 -6.71
N LEU A 35 -7.75 -11.06 -6.40
CA LEU A 35 -7.64 -11.84 -5.18
C LEU A 35 -7.75 -10.95 -3.92
N PHE A 36 -7.17 -9.76 -3.97
CA PHE A 36 -7.21 -8.78 -2.87
C PHE A 36 -8.56 -8.05 -2.82
N ARG A 37 -9.09 -7.65 -3.96
CA ARG A 37 -10.41 -7.00 -4.04
C ARG A 37 -11.53 -7.86 -3.49
N SER A 38 -11.45 -9.17 -3.72
CA SER A 38 -12.42 -10.15 -3.25
C SER A 38 -12.08 -10.78 -1.89
N ASP A 39 -10.97 -10.39 -1.26
CA ASP A 39 -10.43 -10.98 -0.02
C ASP A 39 -10.25 -12.52 -0.10
N THR A 40 -9.86 -13.03 -1.28
CA THR A 40 -9.71 -14.48 -1.52
C THR A 40 -8.26 -14.95 -1.67
N PHE A 41 -7.28 -14.12 -1.36
CA PHE A 41 -5.86 -14.42 -1.52
C PHE A 41 -5.30 -15.41 -0.48
N TRP A 42 -5.91 -15.53 0.69
CA TRP A 42 -5.40 -16.33 1.82
C TRP A 42 -5.08 -17.78 1.47
N PRO A 43 -5.96 -18.58 0.82
CA PRO A 43 -5.66 -19.95 0.46
C PRO A 43 -4.48 -20.12 -0.50
N TYR A 44 -4.28 -19.17 -1.41
CA TYR A 44 -3.15 -19.17 -2.34
C TYR A 44 -1.83 -18.96 -1.59
N PHE A 45 -1.76 -17.96 -0.71
CA PHE A 45 -0.57 -17.73 0.10
C PHE A 45 -0.30 -18.85 1.10
N ASP A 46 -1.33 -19.47 1.66
CA ASP A 46 -1.16 -20.63 2.53
C ASP A 46 -0.56 -21.82 1.78
N ARG A 47 -0.98 -22.03 0.55
CA ARG A 47 -0.42 -23.09 -0.29
C ARG A 47 1.00 -22.78 -0.71
N LEU A 48 1.31 -21.55 -1.14
CA LEU A 48 2.66 -21.13 -1.48
C LEU A 48 3.62 -21.30 -0.31
N ARG A 49 3.24 -20.91 0.90
CA ARG A 49 4.08 -21.10 2.09
C ARG A 49 4.45 -22.55 2.35
N ARG A 50 3.60 -23.51 1.97
CA ARG A 50 3.85 -24.94 2.19
C ARG A 50 4.59 -25.60 1.04
N GLU A 51 4.25 -25.29 -0.19
CA GLU A 51 4.63 -26.05 -1.38
C GLU A 51 5.68 -25.34 -2.24
N ASP A 52 5.63 -24.00 -2.32
CA ASP A 52 6.53 -23.19 -3.16
C ASP A 52 6.74 -21.81 -2.56
N PRO A 53 7.48 -21.70 -1.44
CA PRO A 53 7.60 -20.43 -0.69
C PRO A 53 8.35 -19.33 -1.40
N VAL A 54 9.14 -19.64 -2.42
CA VAL A 54 9.82 -18.68 -3.32
C VAL A 54 9.34 -18.97 -4.73
N HIS A 55 8.18 -18.45 -5.04
CA HIS A 55 7.41 -18.76 -6.24
C HIS A 55 7.76 -17.82 -7.39
N TYR A 56 8.04 -18.36 -8.57
CA TYR A 56 8.21 -17.57 -9.80
C TYR A 56 6.89 -17.47 -10.57
N CYS A 57 6.28 -16.31 -10.56
CA CYS A 57 5.15 -15.98 -11.39
C CYS A 57 5.66 -15.50 -12.75
N LYS A 58 5.45 -16.32 -13.78
CA LYS A 58 5.94 -16.06 -15.14
C LYS A 58 5.05 -15.08 -15.89
N ASP A 59 3.74 -15.23 -15.72
CA ASP A 59 2.73 -14.51 -16.48
C ASP A 59 1.81 -13.74 -15.51
N SER A 60 1.98 -12.42 -15.44
CA SER A 60 1.09 -11.53 -14.71
C SER A 60 0.89 -10.22 -15.46
N MET A 61 -0.10 -9.43 -15.01
CA MET A 61 -0.31 -8.09 -15.56
C MET A 61 0.85 -7.12 -15.24
N PHE A 62 1.75 -7.49 -14.34
CA PHE A 62 2.91 -6.69 -13.92
C PHE A 62 4.22 -7.13 -14.59
N GLY A 63 4.19 -8.14 -15.45
CA GLY A 63 5.37 -8.86 -15.93
C GLY A 63 5.77 -10.01 -15.00
N PRO A 64 6.88 -10.71 -15.28
CA PRO A 64 7.34 -11.81 -14.44
C PRO A 64 7.96 -11.31 -13.13
N TYR A 65 7.69 -12.01 -12.02
CA TYR A 65 8.23 -11.65 -10.70
C TYR A 65 8.38 -12.87 -9.78
N TRP A 66 9.15 -12.70 -8.71
CA TRP A 66 9.27 -13.66 -7.62
C TRP A 66 8.39 -13.26 -6.46
N SER A 67 7.57 -14.19 -5.96
CA SER A 67 6.76 -14.04 -4.75
C SER A 67 7.40 -14.80 -3.61
N VAL A 68 7.78 -14.11 -2.54
CA VAL A 68 8.40 -14.69 -1.35
C VAL A 68 7.41 -14.64 -0.19
N THR A 69 7.10 -15.80 0.39
CA THR A 69 5.94 -15.93 1.29
C THR A 69 6.28 -16.35 2.72
N LYS A 70 7.51 -16.77 3.02
CA LYS A 70 7.96 -17.08 4.37
C LYS A 70 8.68 -15.92 5.03
N TYR A 71 8.38 -15.69 6.30
CA TYR A 71 8.92 -14.58 7.08
C TYR A 71 10.45 -14.52 7.08
N ASN A 72 11.14 -15.64 7.29
CA ASN A 72 12.60 -15.63 7.35
C ASN A 72 13.23 -15.32 5.99
N ASP A 73 12.63 -15.81 4.89
CA ASP A 73 13.11 -15.54 3.54
C ASP A 73 12.91 -14.05 3.18
N ILE A 74 11.77 -13.48 3.59
CA ILE A 74 11.50 -12.04 3.45
C ILE A 74 12.53 -11.24 4.25
N MET A 75 12.79 -11.61 5.51
CA MET A 75 13.78 -10.93 6.36
C MET A 75 15.18 -10.99 5.77
N GLU A 76 15.59 -12.12 5.18
CA GLU A 76 16.89 -12.25 4.52
C GLU A 76 17.00 -11.30 3.33
N ILE A 77 15.98 -11.22 2.48
CA ILE A 77 15.95 -10.31 1.33
C ILE A 77 15.98 -8.85 1.77
N GLU A 78 15.11 -8.47 2.70
CA GLU A 78 14.95 -7.09 3.15
C GLU A 78 16.18 -6.53 3.90
N THR A 79 16.94 -7.41 4.55
CA THR A 79 18.15 -6.99 5.28
C THR A 79 19.44 -7.10 4.46
N ASN A 80 19.43 -7.80 3.34
CA ASN A 80 20.62 -8.06 2.51
C ASN A 80 20.68 -7.09 1.30
N HIS A 81 20.79 -5.81 1.59
CA HIS A 81 20.89 -4.75 0.58
C HIS A 81 22.14 -4.83 -0.33
N ALA A 82 23.12 -5.67 0.00
CA ALA A 82 24.27 -5.91 -0.86
C ALA A 82 23.95 -6.80 -2.08
N VAL A 83 22.88 -7.60 -1.97
CA VAL A 83 22.44 -8.53 -3.03
C VAL A 83 21.12 -8.06 -3.65
N PHE A 84 20.17 -7.60 -2.81
CA PHE A 84 18.85 -7.20 -3.23
C PHE A 84 18.74 -5.67 -3.22
N SER A 85 18.62 -5.10 -4.41
CA SER A 85 18.59 -3.66 -4.62
C SER A 85 17.14 -3.13 -4.62
N SER A 86 16.94 -1.96 -4.02
CA SER A 86 15.71 -1.16 -4.15
C SER A 86 15.87 0.03 -5.11
N ALA A 87 17.02 0.14 -5.80
CA ALA A 87 17.30 1.29 -6.64
C ALA A 87 16.32 1.44 -7.79
N ALA A 88 15.81 2.66 -8.00
CA ALA A 88 14.89 2.99 -9.10
C ALA A 88 15.45 2.62 -10.47
N THR A 89 16.77 2.70 -10.65
CA THR A 89 17.48 2.32 -11.89
C THR A 89 17.36 0.83 -12.22
N LEU A 90 17.11 -0.02 -11.21
CA LEU A 90 16.97 -1.48 -11.35
C LEU A 90 15.52 -1.96 -11.24
N GLY A 91 14.55 -1.03 -11.19
CA GLY A 91 13.12 -1.35 -11.08
C GLY A 91 12.44 -0.67 -9.90
N GLY A 92 13.19 -0.36 -8.84
CA GLY A 92 12.66 0.28 -7.63
C GLY A 92 11.92 -0.71 -6.74
N ILE A 93 10.93 -0.20 -6.03
CA ILE A 93 10.17 -0.93 -5.00
C ILE A 93 8.80 -1.41 -5.48
N THR A 94 8.48 -1.22 -6.75
CA THR A 94 7.18 -1.62 -7.30
C THR A 94 7.30 -2.95 -8.03
N ILE A 95 6.24 -3.75 -8.00
CA ILE A 95 6.12 -4.97 -8.80
C ILE A 95 5.98 -4.67 -10.31
N ARG A 96 5.52 -3.45 -10.66
CA ARG A 96 5.29 -3.04 -12.04
C ARG A 96 6.58 -2.65 -12.74
N ASP A 97 6.75 -3.09 -13.97
CA ASP A 97 7.79 -2.58 -14.86
C ASP A 97 7.45 -1.15 -15.30
N ILE A 98 8.12 -0.19 -14.68
CA ILE A 98 7.98 1.23 -15.04
C ILE A 98 9.08 1.57 -16.04
N PRO A 99 8.76 2.21 -17.19
CA PRO A 99 9.75 2.73 -18.14
C PRO A 99 10.81 3.59 -17.43
N SER A 100 12.07 3.46 -17.84
CA SER A 100 13.21 4.06 -17.13
C SER A 100 13.15 5.59 -17.02
N ASP A 101 12.54 6.25 -18.00
CA ASP A 101 12.32 7.71 -18.04
C ASP A 101 11.20 8.19 -17.12
N LEU A 102 10.30 7.28 -16.71
CA LEU A 102 9.22 7.55 -15.76
C LEU A 102 9.55 7.15 -14.32
N ARG A 103 10.70 6.49 -14.09
CA ARG A 103 11.11 6.10 -12.74
C ARG A 103 11.52 7.32 -11.91
N ARG A 104 10.95 7.44 -10.73
CA ARG A 104 11.27 8.53 -9.80
C ARG A 104 12.14 8.02 -8.66
N GLU A 105 13.24 8.70 -8.42
CA GLU A 105 14.07 8.43 -7.25
C GLU A 105 13.42 9.03 -6.00
N SER A 106 13.27 8.20 -4.99
CA SER A 106 12.96 8.63 -3.62
C SER A 106 13.89 7.88 -2.67
N PHE A 107 14.02 8.29 -1.41
CA PHE A 107 14.99 7.62 -0.55
C PHE A 107 14.64 6.14 -0.29
N ILE A 108 13.37 5.71 -0.44
CA ILE A 108 12.98 4.31 -0.36
C ILE A 108 13.31 3.52 -1.64
N ALA A 109 13.54 4.20 -2.77
CA ALA A 109 13.89 3.62 -4.06
C ALA A 109 15.35 3.89 -4.42
N MET A 110 16.24 3.77 -3.44
CA MET A 110 17.70 3.91 -3.63
C MET A 110 18.46 3.01 -2.67
N ASP A 111 19.67 2.65 -3.10
CA ASP A 111 20.57 1.82 -2.31
C ASP A 111 21.54 2.65 -1.44
N GLN A 112 22.29 1.95 -0.60
CA GLN A 112 23.39 2.51 0.16
C GLN A 112 24.51 3.01 -0.78
N PRO A 113 25.24 4.09 -0.43
CA PRO A 113 25.14 4.91 0.79
C PRO A 113 24.09 6.04 0.71
N ARG A 114 23.52 6.29 -0.48
CA ARG A 114 22.58 7.41 -0.73
C ARG A 114 21.33 7.31 0.16
N HIS A 115 20.75 6.12 0.26
CA HIS A 115 19.61 5.86 1.15
C HIS A 115 19.90 6.33 2.59
N SER A 116 21.02 5.89 3.18
CA SER A 116 21.37 6.28 4.55
C SER A 116 21.60 7.77 4.73
N ALA A 117 22.19 8.44 3.72
CA ALA A 117 22.42 9.87 3.76
C ALA A 117 21.09 10.65 3.81
N GLN A 118 20.14 10.32 2.94
CA GLN A 118 18.83 10.98 2.91
C GLN A 118 17.99 10.63 4.14
N ARG A 119 17.96 9.36 4.56
CA ARG A 119 17.23 8.95 5.76
C ARG A 119 17.70 9.69 7.01
N LYS A 120 18.99 9.92 7.18
CA LYS A 120 19.55 10.69 8.28
C LYS A 120 19.03 12.12 8.35
N THR A 121 18.67 12.73 7.23
CA THR A 121 18.13 14.09 7.18
C THR A 121 16.76 14.17 7.85
N VAL A 122 15.91 13.17 7.66
CA VAL A 122 14.55 13.15 8.21
C VAL A 122 14.44 12.46 9.58
N ALA A 123 15.41 11.61 9.93
CA ALA A 123 15.37 10.83 11.18
C ALA A 123 15.19 11.67 12.47
N PRO A 124 15.75 12.89 12.60
CA PRO A 124 15.54 13.73 13.78
C PRO A 124 14.07 14.09 14.04
N MET A 125 13.23 14.12 13.00
CA MET A 125 11.80 14.43 13.15
C MET A 125 11.00 13.29 13.81
N PHE A 126 11.57 12.08 13.86
CA PHE A 126 10.93 10.87 14.39
C PHE A 126 11.57 10.39 15.70
N THR A 127 12.23 11.30 16.44
CA THR A 127 12.75 10.97 17.76
C THR A 127 11.62 10.85 18.80
N PRO A 128 11.80 10.06 19.88
CA PRO A 128 10.79 9.93 20.93
C PRO A 128 10.25 11.28 21.44
N THR A 129 11.13 12.25 21.64
CA THR A 129 10.74 13.60 22.12
C THR A 129 9.81 14.32 21.14
N HIS A 130 10.10 14.26 19.84
CA HIS A 130 9.22 14.85 18.82
C HIS A 130 7.90 14.10 18.70
N LEU A 131 7.93 12.76 18.81
CA LEU A 131 6.72 11.93 18.77
C LEU A 131 5.82 12.20 19.98
N ASP A 132 6.37 12.46 21.18
CA ASP A 132 5.60 12.84 22.36
C ASP A 132 4.86 14.19 22.14
N GLN A 133 5.52 15.15 21.49
CA GLN A 133 4.87 16.43 21.14
C GLN A 133 3.80 16.27 20.07
N LEU A 134 4.07 15.47 19.05
CA LEU A 134 3.07 15.10 18.03
C LEU A 134 1.86 14.40 18.66
N ALA A 135 2.05 13.54 19.65
CA ALA A 135 0.96 12.85 20.35
C ALA A 135 -0.03 13.82 21.02
N ILE A 136 0.44 14.96 21.52
CA ILE A 136 -0.44 16.00 22.06
C ILE A 136 -1.32 16.59 20.97
N ASN A 137 -0.72 16.95 19.84
CA ASN A 137 -1.44 17.49 18.68
C ASN A 137 -2.44 16.46 18.10
N ILE A 138 -2.02 15.20 17.98
CA ILE A 138 -2.88 14.12 17.48
C ILE A 138 -4.12 14.00 18.39
N ARG A 139 -3.94 13.97 19.71
CA ARG A 139 -5.05 13.84 20.66
C ARG A 139 -6.03 15.01 20.55
N GLN A 140 -5.51 16.24 20.48
CA GLN A 140 -6.34 17.43 20.32
C GLN A 140 -7.13 17.38 19.03
N ARG A 141 -6.48 17.13 17.89
CA ARG A 141 -7.13 17.06 16.59
C ARG A 141 -8.14 15.92 16.47
N SER A 142 -7.84 14.78 17.10
CA SER A 142 -8.80 13.67 17.19
C SER A 142 -10.04 14.08 17.94
N ALA A 143 -9.90 14.79 19.08
CA ALA A 143 -11.05 15.28 19.83
C ALA A 143 -11.85 16.30 19.01
N GLU A 144 -11.21 17.28 18.39
CA GLU A 144 -11.86 18.28 17.52
C GLU A 144 -12.58 17.63 16.34
N CYS A 145 -11.95 16.64 15.70
CA CYS A 145 -12.55 15.89 14.59
C CYS A 145 -13.83 15.17 15.03
N LEU A 146 -13.78 14.46 16.16
CA LEU A 146 -14.93 13.72 16.70
C LEU A 146 -16.04 14.63 17.21
N ASP A 147 -15.69 15.77 17.83
CA ASP A 147 -16.68 16.74 18.34
C ASP A 147 -17.48 17.42 17.21
N ASN A 148 -16.88 17.54 16.03
CA ASN A 148 -17.51 18.15 14.85
C ASN A 148 -18.32 17.16 13.99
N LEU A 149 -18.38 15.88 14.35
CA LEU A 149 -19.14 14.90 13.58
C LEU A 149 -20.65 15.19 13.62
N PRO A 150 -21.37 14.90 12.52
CA PRO A 150 -22.83 15.00 12.48
C PRO A 150 -23.46 14.13 13.55
N LYS A 151 -24.52 14.66 14.21
CA LYS A 151 -25.25 13.94 15.26
C LYS A 151 -26.62 13.50 14.74
N ASN A 152 -26.93 12.21 14.93
CA ASN A 152 -28.19 11.58 14.53
C ASN A 152 -28.42 11.52 13.00
N GLU A 153 -27.38 11.52 12.24
CA GLU A 153 -27.42 11.35 10.78
C GLU A 153 -26.30 10.38 10.33
N ILE A 154 -26.49 9.77 9.16
CA ILE A 154 -25.51 8.87 8.55
C ILE A 154 -24.46 9.73 7.87
N PHE A 155 -23.20 9.42 8.10
CA PHE A 155 -22.06 10.06 7.45
C PHE A 155 -20.99 9.05 7.05
N ASP A 156 -20.10 9.45 6.16
CA ASP A 156 -18.94 8.66 5.76
C ASP A 156 -17.80 8.84 6.79
N TRP A 157 -17.53 7.78 7.55
CA TRP A 157 -16.46 7.77 8.56
C TRP A 157 -15.09 7.93 7.92
N VAL A 158 -14.85 7.30 6.75
CA VAL A 158 -13.56 7.36 6.07
C VAL A 158 -13.25 8.80 5.66
N ASP A 159 -14.21 9.47 5.04
CA ASP A 159 -14.02 10.87 4.62
C ASP A 159 -13.89 11.83 5.82
N GLN A 160 -14.80 11.75 6.78
CA GLN A 160 -14.89 12.75 7.85
C GLN A 160 -13.93 12.51 9.00
N VAL A 161 -13.43 11.29 9.20
CA VAL A 161 -12.52 10.97 10.30
C VAL A 161 -11.17 10.49 9.79
N SER A 162 -11.14 9.39 9.02
CA SER A 162 -9.87 8.75 8.66
C SER A 162 -9.01 9.63 7.76
N ILE A 163 -9.59 10.11 6.66
CA ILE A 163 -8.90 11.00 5.72
C ILE A 163 -8.61 12.35 6.38
N GLU A 164 -9.60 12.93 7.05
CA GLU A 164 -9.47 14.25 7.66
C GLU A 164 -8.33 14.28 8.69
N LEU A 165 -8.33 13.35 9.65
CA LEU A 165 -7.30 13.29 10.69
C LEU A 165 -5.91 13.00 10.10
N THR A 166 -5.82 12.07 9.16
CA THR A 166 -4.54 11.71 8.52
C THR A 166 -3.95 12.88 7.75
N THR A 167 -4.75 13.57 6.94
CA THR A 167 -4.28 14.73 6.16
C THR A 167 -3.92 15.92 7.03
N GLN A 168 -4.64 16.15 8.13
CA GLN A 168 -4.26 17.15 9.13
C GLN A 168 -2.88 16.86 9.73
N MET A 169 -2.61 15.59 10.07
CA MET A 169 -1.32 15.22 10.64
C MET A 169 -0.19 15.28 9.62
N LEU A 170 -0.44 14.91 8.38
CA LEU A 170 0.54 15.06 7.29
C LEU A 170 0.86 16.53 7.02
N ALA A 171 -0.15 17.41 7.01
CA ALA A 171 0.05 18.84 6.84
C ALA A 171 0.94 19.42 7.96
N VAL A 172 0.73 19.00 9.20
CA VAL A 172 1.60 19.39 10.36
C VAL A 172 3.01 18.85 10.19
N LEU A 173 3.16 17.57 9.80
CA LEU A 173 4.46 16.92 9.68
C LEU A 173 5.33 17.52 8.58
N PHE A 174 4.71 17.93 7.49
CA PHE A 174 5.41 18.47 6.30
C PHE A 174 5.39 20.00 6.21
N ASP A 175 4.83 20.68 7.20
CA ASP A 175 4.58 22.13 7.15
C ASP A 175 3.86 22.54 5.87
N PHE A 176 2.87 21.73 5.49
CA PHE A 176 2.10 21.90 4.24
C PHE A 176 0.92 22.86 4.46
N PRO A 177 0.56 23.70 3.48
CA PRO A 177 -0.56 24.63 3.60
C PRO A 177 -1.84 23.93 4.04
N TRP A 178 -2.44 24.44 5.12
CA TRP A 178 -3.58 23.80 5.79
C TRP A 178 -4.81 23.69 4.88
N GLU A 179 -5.07 24.69 4.11
CA GLU A 179 -6.16 24.77 3.13
C GLU A 179 -6.02 23.76 2.00
N ASP A 180 -4.79 23.37 1.68
CA ASP A 180 -4.48 22.44 0.60
C ASP A 180 -4.32 20.98 1.06
N ARG A 181 -4.46 20.69 2.36
CA ARG A 181 -4.16 19.36 2.92
C ARG A 181 -4.86 18.19 2.23
N ARG A 182 -6.06 18.42 1.67
CA ARG A 182 -6.79 17.38 0.91
C ARG A 182 -6.10 16.98 -0.40
N LYS A 183 -5.21 17.81 -0.95
CA LYS A 183 -4.37 17.44 -2.09
C LYS A 183 -3.46 16.27 -1.76
N LEU A 184 -2.98 16.15 -0.49
CA LEU A 184 -2.15 15.03 -0.05
C LEU A 184 -2.88 13.69 -0.20
N THR A 185 -4.18 13.62 0.08
CA THR A 185 -4.99 12.43 -0.17
C THR A 185 -5.10 12.15 -1.66
N ARG A 186 -5.46 13.15 -2.46
CA ARG A 186 -5.61 12.99 -3.91
C ARG A 186 -4.32 12.47 -4.54
N TRP A 187 -3.18 13.06 -4.22
CA TRP A 187 -1.87 12.62 -4.72
C TRP A 187 -1.51 11.21 -4.27
N SER A 188 -1.83 10.84 -3.02
CA SER A 188 -1.64 9.47 -2.53
C SER A 188 -2.49 8.48 -3.31
N ASP A 189 -3.77 8.79 -3.51
CA ASP A 189 -4.70 7.93 -4.24
C ASP A 189 -4.24 7.73 -5.69
N VAL A 190 -3.84 8.81 -6.37
CA VAL A 190 -3.30 8.76 -7.74
C VAL A 190 -1.99 7.97 -7.79
N ALA A 191 -1.10 8.16 -6.83
CA ALA A 191 0.19 7.46 -6.79
C ALA A 191 0.05 5.95 -6.59
N THR A 192 -0.94 5.51 -5.82
CA THR A 192 -1.11 4.11 -5.43
C THR A 192 -2.14 3.35 -6.27
N THR A 193 -2.98 4.05 -7.06
CA THR A 193 -4.03 3.42 -7.86
C THR A 193 -3.50 2.71 -9.11
N LEU A 194 -4.24 1.69 -9.53
CA LEU A 194 -4.15 1.17 -10.89
C LEU A 194 -5.17 1.93 -11.76
N PRO A 195 -4.76 2.54 -12.88
CA PRO A 195 -5.70 3.19 -13.78
C PRO A 195 -6.76 2.22 -14.29
N GLY A 196 -7.99 2.72 -14.41
CA GLY A 196 -9.11 1.92 -14.90
C GLY A 196 -10.40 2.72 -14.95
N PRO A 197 -11.44 2.24 -15.65
CA PRO A 197 -12.68 2.99 -15.89
C PRO A 197 -13.42 3.36 -14.58
N ASP A 198 -13.27 2.54 -13.54
CA ASP A 198 -13.88 2.79 -12.22
C ASP A 198 -12.83 3.25 -11.18
N GLY A 199 -11.61 3.56 -11.63
CA GLY A 199 -10.50 3.97 -10.76
C GLY A 199 -10.49 5.46 -10.46
N VAL A 200 -9.55 5.86 -9.62
CA VAL A 200 -9.28 7.27 -9.25
C VAL A 200 -8.86 8.08 -10.48
N VAL A 201 -8.17 7.43 -11.42
CA VAL A 201 -7.81 7.93 -12.75
C VAL A 201 -8.12 6.85 -13.79
N ALA A 202 -8.53 7.26 -14.99
CA ALA A 202 -8.96 6.35 -16.02
C ALA A 202 -7.79 5.75 -16.82
N THR A 203 -6.72 6.51 -17.01
CA THR A 203 -5.59 6.13 -17.86
C THR A 203 -4.25 6.38 -17.16
N GLU A 204 -3.19 5.73 -17.66
CA GLU A 204 -1.83 5.97 -17.18
C GLU A 204 -1.34 7.38 -17.54
N ASP A 205 -1.74 7.92 -18.69
CA ASP A 205 -1.39 9.29 -19.11
C ASP A 205 -2.00 10.33 -18.16
N GLU A 206 -3.26 10.15 -17.78
CA GLU A 206 -3.92 10.99 -16.78
C GLU A 206 -3.21 10.89 -15.42
N ARG A 207 -2.88 9.67 -15.00
CA ARG A 207 -2.12 9.44 -13.77
C ARG A 207 -0.78 10.16 -13.76
N GLN A 208 -0.02 10.06 -14.86
CA GLN A 208 1.27 10.74 -14.98
C GLN A 208 1.12 12.27 -15.00
N ALA A 209 0.09 12.80 -15.65
CA ALA A 209 -0.17 14.22 -15.66
C ALA A 209 -0.42 14.77 -14.24
N GLU A 210 -1.28 14.12 -13.46
CA GLU A 210 -1.57 14.52 -12.08
C GLU A 210 -0.36 14.36 -11.12
N LEU A 211 0.54 13.40 -11.37
CA LEU A 211 1.75 13.22 -10.56
C LEU A 211 2.84 14.25 -10.86
N LEU A 212 2.68 15.06 -11.91
CA LEU A 212 3.63 16.12 -12.31
C LEU A 212 3.17 17.53 -11.91
N GLU A 213 1.93 17.69 -11.45
CA GLU A 213 1.41 18.94 -10.88
C GLU A 213 1.95 19.18 -9.45
#